data_456109a8e66d9cea5af0f8c48d1fee34
#
_entry.id   456109a8e66d9cea5af0f8c48d1fee34
#
_cell.length_a   1.000
_cell.length_b   1.000
_cell.length_c   1.000
_cell.angle_alpha   90.00
_cell.angle_beta   90.00
_cell.angle_gamma   90.00
#
_symmetry.space_group_name_H-M   'P 1'
#
loop_
_entity.id
_entity.type
_entity.pdbx_description
1 polymer ?
#
loop_
_entity_poly.entity_id
_entity_poly.type
_entity_poly.pdbx_seq_one_letter_code
_entity_poly.pdbx_strand_id
1 'polypeptide(L)'
;MLLSPQAERNWEDLCSVLEDVLEDQSHRQLFALELGSGTGQHVIRFAQKMPFVTWQPSDINEASRDSIKAYIAATHAKSVLQPVHLDASEPWEKWAGLPHNSCDVIVAINLLQYSSFQTAQGVFNGAGQILKQNGLLITHGESRVGSSRHRCAETAGLWKRDAYGEDG
;
A
#
# COMPACT_ATOMS: atom_id res chain seq x y z
N MET A 1 -15.69 -3.97 -11.98
CA MET A 1 -15.29 -3.92 -10.57
C MET A 1 -15.26 -5.34 -10.00
N LEU A 2 -14.12 -5.75 -9.51
CA LEU A 2 -13.95 -7.03 -8.86
C LEU A 2 -14.23 -6.90 -7.36
N LEU A 3 -14.68 -7.98 -6.72
CA LEU A 3 -14.91 -8.02 -5.29
C LEU A 3 -13.97 -9.02 -4.63
N SER A 4 -13.37 -8.64 -3.52
CA SER A 4 -12.58 -9.51 -2.66
C SER A 4 -13.27 -9.65 -1.31
N PRO A 5 -13.73 -10.85 -0.93
CA PRO A 5 -14.34 -11.05 0.37
C PRO A 5 -13.41 -10.72 1.54
N GLN A 6 -12.12 -10.92 1.38
CA GLN A 6 -11.12 -10.58 2.39
C GLN A 6 -11.03 -9.07 2.61
N ALA A 7 -11.02 -8.29 1.53
CA ALA A 7 -11.02 -6.82 1.61
C ALA A 7 -12.30 -6.31 2.30
N GLU A 8 -13.45 -6.91 2.02
CA GLU A 8 -14.70 -6.54 2.69
C GLU A 8 -14.70 -6.83 4.20
N ARG A 9 -13.97 -7.85 4.63
CA ARG A 9 -13.91 -8.20 6.05
C ARG A 9 -12.99 -7.31 6.86
N ASN A 10 -11.91 -6.80 6.29
CA ASN A 10 -10.83 -6.17 7.06
C ASN A 10 -10.59 -4.68 6.77
N TRP A 11 -11.33 -4.07 5.86
CA TRP A 11 -11.06 -2.69 5.46
C TRP A 11 -11.24 -1.68 6.60
N GLU A 12 -12.22 -1.90 7.48
CA GLU A 12 -12.52 -0.98 8.59
C GLU A 12 -11.37 -0.94 9.60
N ASP A 13 -10.86 -2.10 9.98
CA ASP A 13 -9.74 -2.21 10.92
C ASP A 13 -8.46 -1.60 10.33
N LEU A 14 -8.19 -1.89 9.07
CA LEU A 14 -7.05 -1.31 8.35
C LEU A 14 -7.16 0.20 8.22
N CYS A 15 -8.34 0.69 7.91
CA CYS A 15 -8.59 2.13 7.80
C CYS A 15 -8.36 2.82 9.15
N SER A 16 -8.83 2.24 10.24
CA SER A 16 -8.62 2.77 11.59
C SER A 16 -7.13 2.84 11.95
N VAL A 17 -6.36 1.81 11.62
CA VAL A 17 -4.91 1.79 11.85
C VAL A 17 -4.22 2.91 11.05
N LEU A 18 -4.59 3.08 9.78
CA LEU A 18 -4.02 4.13 8.94
C LEU A 18 -4.38 5.53 9.44
N GLU A 19 -5.62 5.74 9.83
CA GLU A 19 -6.07 7.02 10.40
C GLU A 19 -5.27 7.37 11.66
N ASP A 20 -5.11 6.43 12.58
CA ASP A 20 -4.34 6.64 13.82
C ASP A 20 -2.87 6.97 13.52
N VAL A 21 -2.26 6.29 12.57
CA VAL A 21 -0.85 6.49 12.22
C VAL A 21 -0.63 7.82 11.50
N LEU A 22 -1.60 8.29 10.70
CA LEU A 22 -1.47 9.47 9.86
C LEU A 22 -2.14 10.72 10.45
N GLU A 23 -2.84 10.62 11.57
CA GLU A 23 -3.61 11.70 12.18
C GLU A 23 -2.76 12.95 12.42
N ASP A 24 -1.57 12.80 12.97
CA ASP A 24 -0.65 13.91 13.28
C ASP A 24 -0.23 14.70 12.02
N GLN A 25 -0.37 14.11 10.86
CA GLN A 25 0.03 14.69 9.58
C GLN A 25 -1.14 15.18 8.73
N SER A 26 -2.38 15.12 9.26
CA SER A 26 -3.60 15.47 8.52
C SER A 26 -3.70 16.97 8.14
N HIS A 27 -2.83 17.81 8.69
CA HIS A 27 -2.75 19.24 8.38
C HIS A 27 -2.09 19.54 7.02
N ARG A 28 -1.51 18.56 6.37
CA ARG A 28 -0.87 18.69 5.06
C ARG A 28 -1.30 17.56 4.12
N GLN A 29 -1.18 17.80 2.82
CA GLN A 29 -1.45 16.78 1.83
C GLN A 29 -0.31 15.74 1.80
N LEU A 30 -0.67 14.47 1.93
CA LEU A 30 0.25 13.34 1.87
C LEU A 30 0.14 12.63 0.52
N PHE A 31 1.24 12.02 0.08
CA PHE A 31 1.27 11.14 -1.08
C PHE A 31 1.57 9.71 -0.64
N ALA A 32 0.67 8.79 -0.97
CA ALA A 32 0.78 7.38 -0.62
C ALA A 32 0.82 6.48 -1.85
N LEU A 33 1.75 5.55 -1.87
CA LEU A 33 1.81 4.47 -2.84
C LEU A 33 1.23 3.20 -2.22
N GLU A 34 0.30 2.55 -2.89
CA GLU A 34 -0.16 1.21 -2.53
C GLU A 34 0.43 0.19 -3.49
N LEU A 35 1.13 -0.80 -2.94
CA LEU A 35 1.70 -1.93 -3.67
C LEU A 35 0.72 -3.10 -3.66
N GLY A 36 0.48 -3.71 -4.81
CA GLY A 36 -0.44 -4.83 -4.91
C GLY A 36 -1.87 -4.45 -4.54
N SER A 37 -2.41 -3.43 -5.18
CA SER A 37 -3.73 -2.85 -4.85
C SER A 37 -4.91 -3.79 -5.08
N GLY A 38 -4.72 -4.87 -5.83
CA GLY A 38 -5.74 -5.88 -6.07
C GLY A 38 -6.99 -5.30 -6.72
N THR A 39 -8.15 -5.56 -6.12
CA THR A 39 -9.44 -5.13 -6.66
C THR A 39 -9.69 -3.63 -6.59
N GLY A 40 -8.99 -2.91 -5.70
CA GLY A 40 -9.17 -1.47 -5.48
C GLY A 40 -10.11 -1.12 -4.32
N GLN A 41 -10.70 -2.10 -3.65
CA GLN A 41 -11.65 -1.86 -2.55
C GLN A 41 -11.02 -1.10 -1.38
N HIS A 42 -9.80 -1.46 -0.97
CA HIS A 42 -9.11 -0.77 0.12
C HIS A 42 -8.79 0.68 -0.23
N VAL A 43 -8.14 0.92 -1.36
CA VAL A 43 -7.69 2.27 -1.74
C VAL A 43 -8.84 3.24 -1.91
N ILE A 44 -9.97 2.80 -2.46
CA ILE A 44 -11.16 3.63 -2.61
C ILE A 44 -11.73 4.02 -1.25
N ARG A 45 -11.82 3.09 -0.32
CA ARG A 45 -12.33 3.35 1.03
C ARG A 45 -11.39 4.22 1.85
N PHE A 46 -10.09 3.98 1.75
CA PHE A 46 -9.09 4.85 2.39
C PHE A 46 -9.17 6.28 1.87
N ALA A 47 -9.34 6.44 0.57
CA ALA A 47 -9.48 7.76 -0.05
C ALA A 47 -10.74 8.51 0.43
N GLN A 48 -11.84 7.81 0.63
CA GLN A 48 -13.07 8.39 1.16
C GLN A 48 -12.94 8.84 2.62
N LYS A 49 -12.17 8.09 3.42
CA LYS A 49 -11.96 8.37 4.84
C LYS A 49 -10.85 9.37 5.12
N MET A 50 -9.85 9.45 4.25
CA MET A 50 -8.66 10.26 4.43
C MET A 50 -8.44 11.18 3.22
N PRO A 51 -9.24 12.26 3.09
CA PRO A 51 -9.14 13.15 1.93
C PRO A 51 -7.82 13.94 1.85
N PHE A 52 -7.04 13.96 2.92
CA PHE A 52 -5.70 14.57 2.95
C PHE A 52 -4.60 13.68 2.34
N VAL A 53 -4.94 12.49 1.86
CA VAL A 53 -4.00 11.58 1.21
C VAL A 53 -4.34 11.44 -0.27
N THR A 54 -3.35 11.65 -1.13
CA THR A 54 -3.43 11.29 -2.55
C THR A 54 -2.84 9.90 -2.72
N TRP A 55 -3.63 8.99 -3.28
CA TRP A 55 -3.28 7.59 -3.41
C TRP A 55 -2.84 7.25 -4.84
N GLN A 56 -1.69 6.60 -4.94
CA GLN A 56 -1.23 5.96 -6.18
C GLN A 56 -1.38 4.45 -6.05
N PRO A 57 -2.46 3.85 -6.57
CA PRO A 57 -2.58 2.40 -6.61
C PRO A 57 -1.68 1.79 -7.68
N SER A 58 -1.22 0.57 -7.43
CA SER A 58 -0.38 -0.18 -8.36
C SER A 58 -0.63 -1.68 -8.27
N ASP A 59 -0.49 -2.37 -9.38
CA ASP A 59 -0.56 -3.83 -9.44
C ASP A 59 0.11 -4.34 -10.73
N ILE A 60 0.65 -5.55 -10.70
CA ILE A 60 1.19 -6.22 -11.89
C ILE A 60 0.09 -6.78 -12.78
N ASN A 61 -1.08 -7.05 -12.22
CA ASN A 61 -2.20 -7.70 -12.90
C ASN A 61 -3.08 -6.66 -13.60
N GLU A 62 -3.27 -6.83 -14.91
CA GLU A 62 -4.10 -5.92 -15.71
C GLU A 62 -5.58 -5.93 -15.29
N ALA A 63 -6.13 -7.11 -14.97
CA ALA A 63 -7.52 -7.21 -14.52
C ALA A 63 -7.73 -6.47 -13.19
N SER A 64 -6.76 -6.48 -12.29
CA SER A 64 -6.78 -5.70 -11.05
C SER A 64 -6.77 -4.20 -11.36
N ARG A 65 -5.88 -3.75 -12.24
CA ARG A 65 -5.84 -2.34 -12.65
C ARG A 65 -7.15 -1.89 -13.30
N ASP A 66 -7.76 -2.72 -14.14
CA ASP A 66 -9.07 -2.42 -14.75
C ASP A 66 -10.17 -2.32 -13.70
N SER A 67 -10.15 -3.17 -12.67
CA SER A 67 -11.08 -3.09 -11.54
C SER A 67 -10.92 -1.78 -10.77
N ILE A 68 -9.69 -1.36 -10.50
CA ILE A 68 -9.40 -0.09 -9.82
C ILE A 68 -9.92 1.09 -10.64
N LYS A 69 -9.70 1.11 -11.95
CA LYS A 69 -10.22 2.14 -12.86
C LYS A 69 -11.74 2.23 -12.78
N ALA A 70 -12.42 1.08 -12.75
CA ALA A 70 -13.87 1.02 -12.66
C ALA A 70 -14.38 1.58 -11.32
N TYR A 71 -13.70 1.28 -10.20
CA TYR A 71 -14.04 1.87 -8.89
C TYR A 71 -13.82 3.38 -8.85
N ILE A 72 -12.74 3.87 -9.42
CA ILE A 72 -12.48 5.32 -9.52
C ILE A 72 -13.60 6.00 -10.29
N ALA A 73 -13.99 5.46 -11.44
CA ALA A 73 -15.06 6.01 -12.27
C ALA A 73 -16.42 6.00 -11.56
N ALA A 74 -16.75 4.89 -10.89
CA ALA A 74 -18.04 4.73 -10.20
C ALA A 74 -18.18 5.62 -8.97
N THR A 75 -17.09 5.86 -8.24
CA THR A 75 -17.09 6.62 -6.97
C THR A 75 -16.70 8.08 -7.15
N HIS A 76 -16.24 8.48 -8.34
CA HIS A 76 -15.70 9.82 -8.61
C HIS A 76 -14.58 10.22 -7.63
N ALA A 77 -13.74 9.26 -7.22
CA ALA A 77 -12.67 9.47 -6.26
C ALA A 77 -11.59 10.38 -6.84
N LYS A 78 -11.52 11.62 -6.35
CA LYS A 78 -10.57 12.66 -6.85
C LYS A 78 -9.15 12.48 -6.30
N SER A 79 -9.01 11.84 -5.15
CA SER A 79 -7.71 11.66 -4.49
C SER A 79 -7.04 10.33 -4.83
N VAL A 80 -7.59 9.57 -5.78
CA VAL A 80 -7.00 8.33 -6.27
C VAL A 80 -6.55 8.52 -7.71
N LEU A 81 -5.25 8.38 -7.94
CA LEU A 81 -4.66 8.44 -9.28
C LEU A 81 -4.97 7.16 -10.05
N GLN A 82 -4.87 7.21 -11.37
CA GLN A 82 -5.03 6.02 -12.19
C GLN A 82 -4.00 4.96 -11.83
N PRO A 83 -4.39 3.68 -11.76
CA PRO A 83 -3.46 2.63 -11.36
C PRO A 83 -2.34 2.46 -12.37
N VAL A 84 -1.15 2.12 -11.87
CA VAL A 84 0.04 1.87 -12.69
C VAL A 84 0.49 0.42 -12.54
N HIS A 85 1.17 -0.07 -13.58
CA HIS A 85 1.88 -1.34 -13.50
C HIS A 85 3.13 -1.16 -12.64
N LEU A 86 3.27 -1.98 -11.60
CA LEU A 86 4.44 -1.98 -10.73
C LEU A 86 4.68 -3.38 -10.19
N ASP A 87 5.86 -3.91 -10.41
CA ASP A 87 6.33 -5.16 -9.84
C ASP A 87 7.32 -4.85 -8.72
N ALA A 88 6.89 -5.13 -7.48
CA ALA A 88 7.69 -4.83 -6.30
C ALA A 88 8.96 -5.69 -6.17
N SER A 89 9.07 -6.79 -6.91
CA SER A 89 10.29 -7.60 -6.98
C SER A 89 11.39 -6.98 -7.84
N GLU A 90 11.04 -6.01 -8.69
CA GLU A 90 11.98 -5.27 -9.52
C GLU A 90 12.66 -4.13 -8.75
N PRO A 91 13.84 -3.64 -9.23
CA PRO A 91 14.45 -2.45 -8.65
C PRO A 91 13.52 -1.24 -8.67
N TRP A 92 13.64 -0.38 -7.66
CA TRP A 92 12.76 0.78 -7.50
C TRP A 92 12.81 1.75 -8.71
N GLU A 93 13.90 1.78 -9.44
CA GLU A 93 14.05 2.59 -10.65
C GLU A 93 13.04 2.20 -11.74
N LYS A 94 12.51 0.98 -11.68
CA LYS A 94 11.45 0.48 -12.56
C LYS A 94 10.04 0.64 -12.00
N TRP A 95 9.87 1.30 -10.87
CA TRP A 95 8.59 1.52 -10.23
C TRP A 95 7.87 2.73 -10.81
N ALA A 96 7.32 2.55 -12.03
CA ALA A 96 6.45 3.53 -12.69
C ALA A 96 7.00 4.97 -12.75
N GLY A 97 8.32 5.13 -12.74
CA GLY A 97 8.96 6.44 -12.78
C GLY A 97 8.84 7.25 -11.50
N LEU A 98 8.51 6.62 -10.38
CA LEU A 98 8.40 7.32 -9.10
C LEU A 98 9.77 7.87 -8.67
N PRO A 99 9.83 9.16 -8.33
CA PRO A 99 11.11 9.77 -7.93
C PRO A 99 11.60 9.29 -6.57
N HIS A 100 12.88 9.43 -6.36
CA HIS A 100 13.51 9.29 -5.04
C HIS A 100 12.88 10.28 -4.05
N ASN A 101 12.66 9.86 -2.81
CA ASN A 101 12.08 10.69 -1.74
C ASN A 101 10.71 11.32 -2.11
N SER A 102 9.85 10.58 -2.79
CA SER A 102 8.58 11.12 -3.29
C SER A 102 7.35 10.73 -2.48
N CYS A 103 7.42 9.66 -1.69
CA CYS A 103 6.25 9.14 -0.97
C CYS A 103 6.32 9.43 0.52
N ASP A 104 5.20 9.87 1.09
CA ASP A 104 5.03 9.98 2.55
C ASP A 104 4.72 8.62 3.17
N VAL A 105 3.96 7.80 2.45
CA VAL A 105 3.50 6.49 2.92
C VAL A 105 3.57 5.48 1.79
N ILE A 106 3.98 4.26 2.12
CA ILE A 106 3.84 3.10 1.26
C ILE A 106 3.03 2.06 2.02
N VAL A 107 1.99 1.52 1.39
CA VAL A 107 1.10 0.50 1.96
C VAL A 107 1.18 -0.76 1.13
N ALA A 108 1.41 -1.90 1.79
CA ALA A 108 1.41 -3.22 1.18
C ALA A 108 0.51 -4.16 2.00
N ILE A 109 -0.72 -4.36 1.52
CA ILE A 109 -1.72 -5.19 2.19
C ILE A 109 -1.83 -6.51 1.45
N ASN A 110 -1.70 -7.62 2.19
CA ASN A 110 -1.80 -8.98 1.67
C ASN A 110 -0.80 -9.29 0.53
N LEU A 111 0.31 -8.57 0.48
CA LEU A 111 1.34 -8.76 -0.54
C LEU A 111 2.45 -9.69 -0.05
N LEU A 112 3.04 -9.42 1.11
CA LEU A 112 4.27 -10.08 1.55
C LEU A 112 4.10 -11.55 1.88
N GLN A 113 2.96 -11.96 2.44
CA GLN A 113 2.73 -13.33 2.84
C GLN A 113 2.59 -14.33 1.69
N TYR A 114 2.21 -13.83 0.52
CA TYR A 114 2.04 -14.65 -0.70
C TYR A 114 3.16 -14.44 -1.72
N SER A 115 4.13 -13.62 -1.36
CA SER A 115 5.21 -13.22 -2.25
C SER A 115 6.48 -14.00 -1.99
N SER A 116 7.35 -14.02 -3.00
CA SER A 116 8.70 -14.55 -2.88
C SER A 116 9.54 -13.65 -1.95
N PHE A 117 10.64 -14.21 -1.45
CA PHE A 117 11.64 -13.45 -0.70
C PHE A 117 12.16 -12.25 -1.52
N GLN A 118 12.31 -12.41 -2.82
CA GLN A 118 12.75 -11.34 -3.72
C GLN A 118 11.76 -10.17 -3.74
N THR A 119 10.46 -10.44 -3.72
CA THR A 119 9.43 -9.40 -3.63
C THR A 119 9.51 -8.65 -2.31
N ALA A 120 9.62 -9.37 -1.20
CA ALA A 120 9.79 -8.75 0.12
C ALA A 120 11.04 -7.86 0.18
N GLN A 121 12.16 -8.35 -0.34
CA GLN A 121 13.39 -7.59 -0.46
C GLN A 121 13.21 -6.32 -1.30
N GLY A 122 12.54 -6.45 -2.44
CA GLY A 122 12.23 -5.34 -3.34
C GLY A 122 11.37 -4.26 -2.66
N VAL A 123 10.35 -4.67 -1.89
CA VAL A 123 9.51 -3.74 -1.12
C VAL A 123 10.34 -2.92 -0.14
N PHE A 124 11.18 -3.55 0.67
CA PHE A 124 12.00 -2.85 1.66
C PHE A 124 13.07 -1.99 1.01
N ASN A 125 13.75 -2.48 -0.03
CA ASN A 125 14.75 -1.70 -0.75
C ASN A 125 14.12 -0.49 -1.45
N GLY A 126 13.00 -0.69 -2.13
CA GLY A 126 12.29 0.39 -2.80
C GLY A 126 11.74 1.42 -1.83
N ALA A 127 11.15 0.97 -0.73
CA ALA A 127 10.67 1.87 0.32
C ALA A 127 11.80 2.74 0.88
N GLY A 128 12.98 2.18 1.10
CA GLY A 128 14.14 2.93 1.56
C GLY A 128 14.59 4.02 0.61
N GLN A 129 14.28 3.91 -0.68
CA GLN A 129 14.67 4.87 -1.70
C GLN A 129 13.59 5.91 -2.00
N ILE A 130 12.33 5.50 -2.08
CA ILE A 130 11.25 6.40 -2.50
C ILE A 130 10.48 7.05 -1.35
N LEU A 131 10.58 6.54 -0.12
CA LEU A 131 10.04 7.24 1.04
C LEU A 131 10.82 8.51 1.33
N LYS A 132 10.09 9.56 1.68
CA LYS A 132 10.69 10.76 2.28
C LYS A 132 11.28 10.42 3.64
N GLN A 133 12.14 11.29 4.17
CA GLN A 133 12.57 11.18 5.57
C GLN A 133 11.35 11.18 6.50
N ASN A 134 11.33 10.29 7.47
CA ASN A 134 10.19 10.04 8.36
C ASN A 134 8.95 9.47 7.67
N GLY A 135 9.05 9.12 6.39
CA GLY A 135 8.00 8.40 5.67
C GLY A 135 7.80 6.99 6.23
N LEU A 136 6.60 6.45 6.06
CA LEU A 136 6.18 5.19 6.69
C LEU A 136 5.91 4.11 5.64
N LEU A 137 6.43 2.92 5.89
CA LEU A 137 6.00 1.70 5.21
C LEU A 137 5.07 0.93 6.15
N ILE A 138 3.86 0.68 5.70
CA ILE A 138 2.84 -0.05 6.47
C ILE A 138 2.54 -1.35 5.74
N THR A 139 2.74 -2.47 6.41
CA THR A 139 2.43 -3.79 5.89
C THR A 139 1.32 -4.44 6.72
N HIS A 140 0.46 -5.18 6.07
CA HIS A 140 -0.56 -5.98 6.72
C HIS A 140 -0.75 -7.28 5.93
N GLY A 141 -0.96 -8.37 6.64
CA GLY A 141 -1.22 -9.64 6.02
C GLY A 141 -1.72 -10.68 6.99
N GLU A 142 -2.39 -11.71 6.47
CA GLU A 142 -2.75 -12.89 7.23
C GLU A 142 -1.62 -13.90 7.11
N SER A 143 -1.05 -14.32 8.24
CA SER A 143 -0.08 -15.41 8.26
C SER A 143 -0.77 -16.72 8.69
N ARG A 144 -0.51 -17.78 7.95
CA ARG A 144 -0.90 -19.13 8.40
C ARG A 144 0.14 -19.59 9.40
N VAL A 145 -0.23 -19.60 10.67
CA VAL A 145 0.61 -20.17 11.73
C VAL A 145 0.22 -21.63 11.93
N GLY A 146 1.09 -22.55 11.49
CA GLY A 146 1.00 -23.98 11.77
C GLY A 146 0.01 -24.77 10.94
N SER A 147 0.19 -26.10 10.95
CA SER A 147 -0.59 -27.10 10.19
C SER A 147 -2.00 -27.37 10.73
N SER A 148 -2.50 -26.58 11.65
CA SER A 148 -3.85 -26.76 12.20
C SER A 148 -4.84 -25.75 11.61
N ARG A 149 -5.98 -26.28 11.27
CA ARG A 149 -7.03 -25.74 10.40
C ARG A 149 -7.69 -24.41 10.79
N HIS A 150 -7.27 -23.65 11.78
CA HIS A 150 -8.09 -22.55 12.29
C HIS A 150 -7.37 -21.37 12.95
N ARG A 151 -6.34 -20.77 12.41
CA ARG A 151 -6.03 -19.38 12.80
C ARG A 151 -5.16 -18.68 11.75
N CYS A 152 -5.78 -17.80 11.00
CA CYS A 152 -5.04 -16.73 10.35
C CYS A 152 -4.70 -15.70 11.43
N ALA A 153 -3.43 -15.57 11.76
CA ALA A 153 -2.98 -14.44 12.55
C ALA A 153 -2.77 -13.26 11.59
N GLU A 154 -3.42 -12.15 11.86
CA GLU A 154 -3.15 -10.91 11.16
C GLU A 154 -1.82 -10.35 11.67
N THR A 155 -0.89 -10.10 10.77
CA THR A 155 0.37 -9.44 11.10
C THR A 155 0.41 -8.06 10.47
N ALA A 156 0.59 -7.05 11.30
CA ALA A 156 0.81 -5.68 10.85
C ALA A 156 2.24 -5.27 11.15
N GLY A 157 2.89 -4.61 10.21
CA GLY A 157 4.22 -4.05 10.36
C GLY A 157 4.21 -2.56 10.06
N LEU A 158 4.90 -1.79 10.89
CA LEU A 158 5.12 -0.37 10.71
C LEU A 158 6.62 -0.09 10.69
N TRP A 159 7.09 0.49 9.59
CA TRP A 159 8.50 0.80 9.36
C TRP A 159 8.64 2.27 9.02
N LYS A 160 9.52 2.96 9.72
CA LYS A 160 9.79 4.37 9.49
C LYS A 160 11.17 4.54 8.87
N ARG A 161 11.27 5.36 7.83
CA ARG A 161 12.57 5.75 7.30
C ARG A 161 13.24 6.71 8.28
N ASP A 162 14.40 6.35 8.79
CA ASP A 162 15.17 7.17 9.72
C ASP A 162 15.62 8.47 9.06
N ALA A 163 15.65 9.53 9.87
CA ALA A 163 16.06 10.87 9.44
C ALA A 163 17.58 10.97 9.18
N TYR A 164 18.33 10.02 9.68
CA TYR A 164 19.77 9.94 9.50
C TYR A 164 20.07 8.82 8.50
N GLY A 165 20.24 9.20 7.23
CA GLY A 165 20.93 8.34 6.30
C GLY A 165 22.33 8.12 6.84
N GLU A 166 22.72 6.89 7.05
CA GLU A 166 24.12 6.59 7.22
C GLU A 166 24.86 6.99 5.95
N ASP A 167 25.65 8.05 6.06
CA ASP A 167 26.76 8.29 5.16
C ASP A 167 27.78 7.17 5.42
N GLY A 168 27.72 6.17 4.60
CA GLY A 168 28.67 5.09 4.63
C GLY A 168 29.08 4.67 3.24
#